data_574a51cfd6bf87f16f0f8d88b6a67abf
#
_entry.id   574a51cfd6bf87f16f0f8d88b6a67abf
#
_cell.length_a   1.000
_cell.length_b   1.000
_cell.length_c   1.000
_cell.angle_alpha   90.00
_cell.angle_beta   90.00
_cell.angle_gamma   90.00
#
_symmetry.space_group_name_H-M   'P 1'
#
loop_
_entity.id
_entity.type
_entity.pdbx_description
1 polymer ?
#
loop_
_entity_poly.entity_id
_entity_poly.type
_entity_poly.pdbx_seq_one_letter_code
_entity_poly.pdbx_strand_id
1 'polypeptide(L)'
;MITLEQLNSLSESEAVSHMEKCCVSSTWVSKMAGSRPFKDYQDVISKAADIWYNECSKKDFLEAFTGHPKIGNIESLKVKFAKTKEWAGNEQSKVGDASMKTIEELAKVNQDYEEKFGYIFIVSASGKSAHEMLAIAKARLAHTKEDEIHVAMNEQHKITVIRLVKLIEGLSQNADMSSHITTHALDTSIGIPANKMLITLKGLKNNEWNPISVGLTNDDGRISDVLPPGKLLEPNTYTMTFNTNDYYESHGQKGFYPEVSIQFTVTDNTHYHIPLLINPYGYSTYKGS
;
A
#
# COMPACT_ATOMS: atom_id res chain seq x y z
N MET A 1 -4.86 15.35 18.76
CA MET A 1 -6.10 14.95 18.05
C MET A 1 -7.15 16.03 18.27
N ILE A 2 -8.05 16.21 17.32
CA ILE A 2 -9.19 17.12 17.39
C ILE A 2 -10.47 16.34 17.07
N THR A 3 -11.61 16.76 17.63
CA THR A 3 -12.89 16.15 17.27
C THR A 3 -13.35 16.62 15.88
N LEU A 4 -14.30 15.91 15.27
CA LEU A 4 -14.88 16.32 13.99
C LEU A 4 -15.58 17.68 14.09
N GLU A 5 -16.26 17.95 15.22
CA GLU A 5 -16.92 19.23 15.49
C GLU A 5 -15.89 20.38 15.57
N GLN A 6 -14.78 20.17 16.29
CA GLN A 6 -13.68 21.13 16.34
C GLN A 6 -13.11 21.38 14.94
N LEU A 7 -12.84 20.31 14.16
CA LEU A 7 -12.34 20.46 12.79
C LEU A 7 -13.28 21.31 11.93
N ASN A 8 -14.60 21.07 12.04
CA ASN A 8 -15.61 21.82 11.30
C ASN A 8 -15.71 23.29 11.69
N SER A 9 -15.35 23.63 12.95
CA SER A 9 -15.43 25.00 13.47
C SER A 9 -14.13 25.81 13.29
N LEU A 10 -13.03 25.21 12.85
CA LEU A 10 -11.77 25.92 12.62
C LEU A 10 -11.91 27.02 11.56
N SER A 11 -11.14 28.08 11.70
CA SER A 11 -10.92 29.03 10.61
C SER A 11 -10.29 28.34 9.40
N GLU A 12 -10.37 28.95 8.23
CA GLU A 12 -9.79 28.37 7.00
C GLU A 12 -8.28 28.12 7.15
N SER A 13 -7.55 29.08 7.69
CA SER A 13 -6.10 29.00 7.88
C SER A 13 -5.69 27.88 8.86
N GLU A 14 -6.43 27.70 9.94
CA GLU A 14 -6.20 26.60 10.89
C GLU A 14 -6.50 25.25 10.27
N ALA A 15 -7.58 25.14 9.52
CA ALA A 15 -7.94 23.91 8.81
C ALA A 15 -6.87 23.53 7.76
N VAL A 16 -6.40 24.49 6.97
CA VAL A 16 -5.26 24.30 6.04
C VAL A 16 -4.06 23.75 6.79
N SER A 17 -3.65 24.39 7.90
CA SER A 17 -2.50 23.95 8.71
C SER A 17 -2.68 22.52 9.28
N HIS A 18 -3.91 22.10 9.57
CA HIS A 18 -4.19 20.73 10.01
C HIS A 18 -4.13 19.74 8.85
N MET A 19 -4.67 20.09 7.69
CA MET A 19 -4.65 19.21 6.50
C MET A 19 -3.24 19.04 5.94
N GLU A 20 -2.39 20.06 5.97
CA GLU A 20 -0.96 19.98 5.58
C GLU A 20 -0.19 18.91 6.36
N LYS A 21 -0.56 18.62 7.60
CA LYS A 21 0.05 17.53 8.39
C LYS A 21 -0.29 16.14 7.83
N CYS A 22 -1.37 16.04 7.07
CA CYS A 22 -1.81 14.77 6.48
C CYS A 22 -1.25 14.58 5.07
N CYS A 23 -1.27 15.62 4.25
CA CYS A 23 -0.76 15.62 2.88
C CYS A 23 -0.27 17.03 2.53
N VAL A 24 0.88 17.17 1.87
CA VAL A 24 1.42 18.50 1.53
C VAL A 24 1.03 18.99 0.13
N SER A 25 0.20 18.24 -0.61
CA SER A 25 -0.36 18.71 -1.87
C SER A 25 -1.26 19.93 -1.63
N SER A 26 -0.88 21.07 -2.18
CA SER A 26 -1.60 22.33 -2.01
C SER A 26 -3.05 22.24 -2.51
N THR A 27 -3.29 21.56 -3.63
CA THR A 27 -4.63 21.31 -4.17
C THR A 27 -5.47 20.47 -3.21
N TRP A 28 -4.93 19.34 -2.72
CA TRP A 28 -5.64 18.47 -1.80
C TRP A 28 -5.96 19.19 -0.49
N VAL A 29 -4.99 19.90 0.08
CA VAL A 29 -5.14 20.65 1.35
C VAL A 29 -6.22 21.71 1.24
N SER A 30 -6.17 22.56 0.21
CA SER A 30 -7.16 23.63 0.01
C SER A 30 -8.57 23.07 -0.17
N LYS A 31 -8.72 22.02 -0.98
CA LYS A 31 -10.02 21.41 -1.24
C LYS A 31 -10.59 20.70 0.00
N MET A 32 -9.76 19.99 0.76
CA MET A 32 -10.20 19.39 2.04
C MET A 32 -10.62 20.45 3.06
N ALA A 33 -9.84 21.52 3.21
CA ALA A 33 -10.20 22.63 4.09
C ALA A 33 -11.51 23.29 3.66
N GLY A 34 -11.72 23.49 2.36
CA GLY A 34 -12.93 24.07 1.79
C GLY A 34 -14.16 23.14 1.75
N SER A 35 -13.97 21.83 1.95
CA SER A 35 -15.09 20.86 1.97
C SER A 35 -15.84 20.82 3.31
N ARG A 36 -15.38 21.57 4.30
CA ARG A 36 -16.06 21.69 5.61
C ARG A 36 -17.34 22.53 5.49
N PRO A 37 -18.37 22.27 6.33
CA PRO A 37 -18.38 21.26 7.38
C PRO A 37 -18.59 19.83 6.81
N PHE A 38 -17.80 18.86 7.28
CA PHE A 38 -18.02 17.46 7.00
C PHE A 38 -19.27 16.97 7.76
N LYS A 39 -20.09 16.16 7.10
CA LYS A 39 -21.35 15.64 7.65
C LYS A 39 -21.11 14.65 8.79
N ASP A 40 -20.18 13.75 8.57
CA ASP A 40 -19.79 12.68 9.47
C ASP A 40 -18.36 12.21 9.15
N TYR A 41 -17.87 11.20 9.88
CA TYR A 41 -16.54 10.63 9.69
C TYR A 41 -16.37 9.95 8.33
N GLN A 42 -17.44 9.36 7.77
CA GLN A 42 -17.40 8.76 6.45
C GLN A 42 -17.23 9.83 5.35
N ASP A 43 -17.84 10.98 5.51
CA ASP A 43 -17.69 12.10 4.57
C ASP A 43 -16.23 12.59 4.50
N VAL A 44 -15.50 12.59 5.64
CA VAL A 44 -14.06 12.91 5.65
C VAL A 44 -13.27 11.96 4.75
N ILE A 45 -13.46 10.65 4.91
CA ILE A 45 -12.75 9.63 4.13
C ILE A 45 -13.14 9.69 2.65
N SER A 46 -14.44 9.83 2.37
CA SER A 46 -14.95 9.90 0.99
C SER A 46 -14.45 11.15 0.26
N LYS A 47 -14.45 12.31 0.91
CA LYS A 47 -13.91 13.56 0.37
C LYS A 47 -12.40 13.50 0.16
N ALA A 48 -11.67 12.93 1.11
CA ALA A 48 -10.21 12.77 0.99
C ALA A 48 -9.84 11.92 -0.23
N ALA A 49 -10.58 10.84 -0.48
CA ALA A 49 -10.39 9.98 -1.65
C ALA A 49 -10.84 10.67 -2.94
N ASP A 50 -12.03 11.25 -2.96
CA ASP A 50 -12.60 11.91 -4.15
C ASP A 50 -11.68 13.02 -4.66
N ILE A 51 -11.25 13.92 -3.78
CA ILE A 51 -10.31 15.00 -4.13
C ILE A 51 -9.00 14.42 -4.66
N TRP A 52 -8.44 13.40 -3.99
CA TRP A 52 -7.16 12.82 -4.37
C TRP A 52 -7.19 12.17 -5.74
N TYR A 53 -8.22 11.37 -6.03
CA TYR A 53 -8.29 10.58 -7.25
C TYR A 53 -8.91 11.31 -8.44
N ASN A 54 -9.82 12.26 -8.21
CA ASN A 54 -10.61 12.87 -9.26
C ASN A 54 -10.27 14.35 -9.50
N GLU A 55 -9.63 15.02 -8.52
CA GLU A 55 -9.38 16.46 -8.63
C GLU A 55 -7.88 16.83 -8.55
N CYS A 56 -7.02 15.93 -8.05
CA CYS A 56 -5.58 16.10 -8.09
C CYS A 56 -4.98 15.57 -9.40
N SER A 57 -3.91 16.22 -9.84
CA SER A 57 -3.15 15.87 -11.02
C SER A 57 -1.81 15.23 -10.68
N LYS A 58 -1.06 14.76 -11.68
CA LYS A 58 0.32 14.26 -11.50
C LYS A 58 1.22 15.27 -10.76
N LYS A 59 1.05 16.58 -11.00
CA LYS A 59 1.80 17.63 -10.30
C LYS A 59 1.53 17.60 -8.81
N ASP A 60 0.26 17.43 -8.43
CA ASP A 60 -0.17 17.39 -7.04
C ASP A 60 0.34 16.12 -6.32
N PHE A 61 0.41 14.99 -7.03
CA PHE A 61 1.00 13.76 -6.49
C PHE A 61 2.50 13.94 -6.22
N LEU A 62 3.23 14.51 -7.16
CA LEU A 62 4.66 14.78 -6.99
C LEU A 62 4.92 15.79 -5.86
N GLU A 63 4.09 16.82 -5.72
CA GLU A 63 4.14 17.73 -4.58
C GLU A 63 3.94 16.99 -3.26
N ALA A 64 2.92 16.12 -3.15
CA ALA A 64 2.67 15.34 -1.94
C ALA A 64 3.86 14.44 -1.56
N PHE A 65 4.57 13.87 -2.55
CA PHE A 65 5.72 13.01 -2.30
C PHE A 65 6.89 13.75 -1.65
N THR A 66 7.02 15.07 -1.87
CA THR A 66 8.06 15.88 -1.22
C THR A 66 7.90 15.99 0.29
N GLY A 67 6.69 15.77 0.81
CA GLY A 67 6.40 15.79 2.25
C GLY A 67 6.90 14.58 3.03
N HIS A 68 7.62 13.65 2.39
CA HIS A 68 8.19 12.48 3.04
C HIS A 68 9.70 12.63 3.22
N PRO A 69 10.23 12.15 4.36
CA PRO A 69 11.67 12.14 4.57
C PRO A 69 12.33 11.20 3.56
N LYS A 70 13.41 11.66 2.94
CA LYS A 70 14.24 10.81 2.09
C LYS A 70 14.89 9.72 2.94
N ILE A 71 14.45 8.49 2.78
CA ILE A 71 15.02 7.31 3.44
C ILE A 71 15.91 6.61 2.40
N GLY A 72 17.05 7.22 2.08
CA GLY A 72 17.93 6.75 1.00
C GLY A 72 19.33 6.36 1.45
N ASN A 73 19.72 6.65 2.70
CA ASN A 73 21.04 6.23 3.20
C ASN A 73 20.90 5.10 4.22
N ILE A 74 21.98 4.31 4.35
CA ILE A 74 22.06 3.15 5.23
C ILE A 74 21.77 3.54 6.69
N GLU A 75 22.23 4.70 7.17
CA GLU A 75 22.05 5.12 8.56
C GLU A 75 20.57 5.44 8.87
N SER A 76 19.86 6.13 7.98
CA SER A 76 18.43 6.38 8.18
C SER A 76 17.59 5.09 8.11
N LEU A 77 17.95 4.13 7.27
CA LEU A 77 17.33 2.81 7.23
C LEU A 77 17.60 2.00 8.51
N LYS A 78 18.84 2.00 9.03
CA LYS A 78 19.18 1.38 10.31
C LYS A 78 18.32 1.94 11.44
N VAL A 79 18.22 3.26 11.57
CA VAL A 79 17.40 3.91 12.60
C VAL A 79 15.92 3.53 12.46
N LYS A 80 15.40 3.50 11.23
CA LYS A 80 14.00 3.14 10.96
C LYS A 80 13.68 1.70 11.38
N PHE A 81 14.56 0.75 11.05
CA PHE A 81 14.35 -0.67 11.32
C PHE A 81 14.94 -1.17 12.64
N ALA A 82 15.71 -0.36 13.37
CA ALA A 82 16.26 -0.72 14.68
C ALA A 82 15.23 -1.12 15.74
N LYS A 83 13.97 -0.72 15.55
CA LYS A 83 12.84 -1.02 16.46
C LYS A 83 12.00 -2.22 16.00
N THR A 84 12.32 -2.83 14.87
CA THR A 84 11.62 -4.02 14.39
C THR A 84 12.16 -5.28 15.10
N LYS A 85 11.31 -6.31 15.21
CA LYS A 85 11.69 -7.58 15.87
C LYS A 85 12.94 -8.25 15.27
N GLU A 86 13.31 -7.94 14.04
CA GLU A 86 14.52 -8.46 13.36
C GLU A 86 15.82 -7.98 14.01
N TRP A 87 15.81 -6.82 14.67
CA TRP A 87 16.98 -6.28 15.41
C TRP A 87 16.92 -6.57 16.91
N ALA A 88 15.75 -6.91 17.45
CA ALA A 88 15.56 -7.17 18.89
C ALA A 88 15.94 -8.62 19.30
N GLY A 89 16.25 -9.49 18.36
CA GLY A 89 16.75 -10.83 18.63
C GLY A 89 18.24 -10.80 18.95
N ASN A 90 18.58 -10.77 20.24
CA ASN A 90 19.91 -11.09 20.70
C ASN A 90 20.30 -12.48 20.20
N GLU A 91 21.55 -12.60 19.71
CA GLU A 91 22.27 -13.79 19.35
C GLU A 91 22.11 -14.26 17.90
N GLN A 92 23.02 -13.76 17.08
CA GLN A 92 23.84 -14.51 16.12
C GLN A 92 24.35 -13.59 15.02
N SER A 93 25.66 -13.51 14.85
CA SER A 93 26.34 -12.70 13.82
C SER A 93 25.79 -12.89 12.40
N LYS A 94 25.30 -14.09 12.06
CA LYS A 94 24.74 -14.42 10.76
C LYS A 94 23.40 -13.72 10.46
N VAL A 95 22.56 -13.48 11.47
CA VAL A 95 21.28 -12.75 11.31
C VAL A 95 21.54 -11.25 11.17
N GLY A 96 22.52 -10.73 11.91
CA GLY A 96 22.98 -9.35 11.79
C GLY A 96 23.53 -9.02 10.40
N ASP A 97 24.35 -9.90 9.84
CA ASP A 97 24.93 -9.73 8.50
C ASP A 97 23.86 -9.81 7.39
N ALA A 98 22.90 -10.73 7.49
CA ALA A 98 21.80 -10.83 6.54
C ALA A 98 20.90 -9.59 6.59
N SER A 99 20.61 -9.05 7.77
CA SER A 99 19.85 -7.82 7.97
C SER A 99 20.59 -6.60 7.42
N MET A 100 21.90 -6.50 7.60
CA MET A 100 22.73 -5.44 7.03
C MET A 100 22.75 -5.49 5.51
N LYS A 101 22.93 -6.66 4.91
CA LYS A 101 22.86 -6.85 3.45
C LYS A 101 21.52 -6.42 2.88
N THR A 102 20.42 -6.75 3.55
CA THR A 102 19.07 -6.31 3.15
C THR A 102 18.93 -4.78 3.19
N ILE A 103 19.47 -4.14 4.22
CA ILE A 103 19.44 -2.67 4.36
C ILE A 103 20.29 -1.99 3.27
N GLU A 104 21.48 -2.51 2.98
CA GLU A 104 22.35 -2.01 1.92
C GLU A 104 21.69 -2.16 0.55
N GLU A 105 21.07 -3.30 0.28
CA GLU A 105 20.33 -3.54 -0.95
C GLU A 105 19.10 -2.64 -1.06
N LEU A 106 18.34 -2.44 0.02
CA LEU A 106 17.20 -1.52 0.05
C LEU A 106 17.65 -0.08 -0.21
N ALA A 107 18.78 0.36 0.35
CA ALA A 107 19.34 1.68 0.09
C ALA A 107 19.67 1.86 -1.40
N LYS A 108 20.29 0.84 -2.01
CA LYS A 108 20.60 0.85 -3.44
C LYS A 108 19.34 0.88 -4.29
N VAL A 109 18.37 0.03 -4.00
CA VAL A 109 17.09 -0.03 -4.74
C VAL A 109 16.32 1.29 -4.62
N ASN A 110 16.33 1.95 -3.47
CA ASN A 110 15.74 3.28 -3.30
C ASN A 110 16.43 4.34 -4.17
N GLN A 111 17.74 4.28 -4.30
CA GLN A 111 18.49 5.16 -5.20
C GLN A 111 18.12 4.89 -6.67
N ASP A 112 18.18 3.63 -7.11
CA ASP A 112 17.81 3.22 -8.47
C ASP A 112 16.36 3.62 -8.80
N TYR A 113 15.46 3.54 -7.80
CA TYR A 113 14.06 3.95 -7.92
C TYR A 113 13.93 5.46 -8.15
N GLU A 114 14.61 6.30 -7.35
CA GLU A 114 14.59 7.75 -7.48
C GLU A 114 15.19 8.19 -8.82
N GLU A 115 16.29 7.56 -9.26
CA GLU A 115 16.92 7.82 -10.57
C GLU A 115 15.96 7.47 -11.74
N LYS A 116 15.24 6.34 -11.63
CA LYS A 116 14.30 5.89 -12.66
C LYS A 116 13.05 6.75 -12.73
N PHE A 117 12.40 7.03 -11.59
CA PHE A 117 11.07 7.64 -11.54
C PHE A 117 11.08 9.14 -11.29
N GLY A 118 12.18 9.69 -10.74
CA GLY A 118 12.33 11.13 -10.45
C GLY A 118 11.69 11.55 -9.12
N TYR A 119 11.31 10.60 -8.27
CA TYR A 119 10.81 10.83 -6.91
C TYR A 119 11.16 9.65 -5.99
N ILE A 120 11.11 9.88 -4.69
CA ILE A 120 11.46 8.88 -3.68
C ILE A 120 10.45 7.72 -3.66
N PHE A 121 10.87 6.54 -3.20
CA PHE A 121 10.00 5.39 -3.02
C PHE A 121 8.92 5.66 -1.96
N ILE A 122 7.68 5.81 -2.41
CA ILE A 122 6.50 6.04 -1.57
C ILE A 122 5.83 4.71 -1.26
N VAL A 123 5.74 4.36 0.01
CA VAL A 123 5.08 3.14 0.48
C VAL A 123 4.56 3.32 1.89
N SER A 124 3.38 2.79 2.17
CA SER A 124 2.85 2.69 3.54
C SER A 124 3.64 1.63 4.30
N ALA A 125 4.63 2.10 5.06
CA ALA A 125 5.66 1.25 5.68
C ALA A 125 5.29 0.73 7.09
N SER A 126 4.10 1.08 7.61
CA SER A 126 3.68 0.68 8.96
C SER A 126 3.61 -0.85 9.07
N GLY A 127 4.36 -1.41 10.01
CA GLY A 127 4.40 -2.85 10.27
C GLY A 127 5.23 -3.68 9.29
N LYS A 128 5.86 -3.08 8.26
CA LYS A 128 6.68 -3.80 7.28
C LYS A 128 8.14 -3.87 7.70
N SER A 129 8.75 -5.03 7.55
CA SER A 129 10.18 -5.28 7.74
C SER A 129 11.00 -4.70 6.57
N ALA A 130 12.33 -4.61 6.75
CA ALA A 130 13.25 -4.21 5.68
C ALA A 130 13.19 -5.14 4.47
N HIS A 131 13.04 -6.44 4.71
CA HIS A 131 12.92 -7.47 3.66
C HIS A 131 11.63 -7.28 2.83
N GLU A 132 10.49 -7.05 3.47
CA GLU A 132 9.22 -6.79 2.79
C GLU A 132 9.27 -5.49 1.99
N MET A 133 9.88 -4.44 2.56
CA MET A 133 10.10 -3.17 1.85
C MET A 133 10.97 -3.37 0.61
N LEU A 134 12.03 -4.17 0.71
CA LEU A 134 12.92 -4.48 -0.41
C LEU A 134 12.20 -5.26 -1.51
N ALA A 135 11.40 -6.27 -1.15
CA ALA A 135 10.64 -7.07 -2.12
C ALA A 135 9.63 -6.19 -2.90
N ILE A 136 8.89 -5.32 -2.19
CA ILE A 136 7.95 -4.37 -2.83
C ILE A 136 8.70 -3.38 -3.73
N ALA A 137 9.82 -2.81 -3.26
CA ALA A 137 10.59 -1.85 -4.03
C ALA A 137 11.16 -2.47 -5.33
N LYS A 138 11.69 -3.69 -5.26
CA LYS A 138 12.16 -4.44 -6.45
C LYS A 138 11.05 -4.69 -7.45
N ALA A 139 9.88 -5.15 -7.00
CA ALA A 139 8.74 -5.40 -7.87
C ALA A 139 8.30 -4.12 -8.59
N ARG A 140 8.22 -3.00 -7.85
CA ARG A 140 7.80 -1.70 -8.40
C ARG A 140 8.86 -1.06 -9.29
N LEU A 141 10.14 -1.36 -9.06
CA LEU A 141 11.22 -0.89 -9.92
C LEU A 141 11.11 -1.43 -11.37
N ALA A 142 10.38 -2.53 -11.60
CA ALA A 142 10.10 -3.07 -12.93
C ALA A 142 9.03 -2.29 -13.70
N HIS A 143 8.23 -1.44 -13.05
CA HIS A 143 7.14 -0.68 -13.69
C HIS A 143 7.66 0.37 -14.68
N THR A 144 6.79 0.81 -15.59
CA THR A 144 7.00 2.04 -16.38
C THR A 144 6.79 3.27 -15.50
N LYS A 145 7.21 4.46 -15.96
CA LYS A 145 6.97 5.73 -15.23
C LYS A 145 5.48 6.07 -15.13
N GLU A 146 4.74 5.70 -16.14
CA GLU A 146 3.29 5.89 -16.25
C GLU A 146 2.52 5.00 -15.29
N ASP A 147 2.96 3.75 -15.13
CA ASP A 147 2.34 2.79 -14.21
C ASP A 147 2.69 3.10 -12.75
N GLU A 148 3.96 3.38 -12.49
CA GLU A 148 4.45 3.54 -11.13
C GLU A 148 3.82 4.72 -10.39
N ILE A 149 3.50 5.82 -11.09
CA ILE A 149 2.86 6.97 -10.46
C ILE A 149 1.49 6.60 -9.89
N HIS A 150 0.75 5.67 -10.51
CA HIS A 150 -0.54 5.20 -10.02
C HIS A 150 -0.42 4.34 -8.76
N VAL A 151 0.62 3.53 -8.68
CA VAL A 151 0.91 2.74 -7.47
C VAL A 151 1.38 3.66 -6.33
N ALA A 152 2.27 4.60 -6.64
CA ALA A 152 2.80 5.55 -5.66
C ALA A 152 1.70 6.46 -5.08
N MET A 153 0.75 6.94 -5.91
CA MET A 153 -0.38 7.76 -5.44
C MET A 153 -1.33 6.98 -4.52
N ASN A 154 -1.54 5.69 -4.74
CA ASN A 154 -2.33 4.84 -3.85
C ASN A 154 -1.62 4.68 -2.48
N GLU A 155 -0.32 4.43 -2.48
CA GLU A 155 0.45 4.34 -1.24
C GLU A 155 0.49 5.69 -0.49
N GLN A 156 0.58 6.81 -1.21
CA GLN A 156 0.45 8.15 -0.62
C GLN A 156 -0.91 8.32 0.05
N HIS A 157 -1.99 7.89 -0.59
CA HIS A 157 -3.32 8.04 0.00
C HIS A 157 -3.51 7.16 1.24
N LYS A 158 -2.95 5.95 1.27
CA LYS A 158 -2.89 5.13 2.51
C LYS A 158 -2.23 5.91 3.65
N ILE A 159 -1.11 6.57 3.38
CA ILE A 159 -0.39 7.37 4.37
C ILE A 159 -1.24 8.58 4.81
N THR A 160 -1.90 9.24 3.88
CA THR A 160 -2.80 10.37 4.17
C THR A 160 -3.94 9.94 5.11
N VAL A 161 -4.58 8.80 4.84
CA VAL A 161 -5.64 8.24 5.71
C VAL A 161 -5.10 7.91 7.10
N ILE A 162 -3.92 7.28 7.20
CA ILE A 162 -3.28 7.00 8.51
C ILE A 162 -3.05 8.31 9.30
N ARG A 163 -2.66 9.39 8.63
CA ARG A 163 -2.46 10.70 9.26
C ARG A 163 -3.78 11.37 9.65
N LEU A 164 -4.83 11.24 8.84
CA LEU A 164 -6.19 11.69 9.19
C LEU A 164 -6.71 10.97 10.44
N VAL A 165 -6.51 9.65 10.55
CA VAL A 165 -6.85 8.87 11.74
C VAL A 165 -6.11 9.35 12.99
N LYS A 166 -4.85 9.76 12.84
CA LYS A 166 -4.08 10.35 13.95
C LYS A 166 -4.48 11.79 14.29
N LEU A 167 -5.04 12.50 13.32
CA LEU A 167 -5.47 13.89 13.49
C LEU A 167 -6.86 13.96 14.14
N ILE A 168 -7.81 13.15 13.66
CA ILE A 168 -9.24 13.25 14.00
C ILE A 168 -9.60 12.12 14.97
N GLU A 169 -10.01 12.52 16.18
CA GLU A 169 -10.47 11.59 17.21
C GLU A 169 -11.74 10.84 16.73
N GLY A 170 -11.75 9.52 16.92
CA GLY A 170 -12.90 8.67 16.55
C GLY A 170 -13.02 8.32 15.06
N LEU A 171 -12.14 8.82 14.19
CA LEU A 171 -12.28 8.59 12.75
C LEU A 171 -12.26 7.10 12.39
N SER A 172 -11.31 6.32 12.91
CA SER A 172 -11.17 4.90 12.59
C SER A 172 -12.28 4.00 13.16
N GLN A 173 -13.01 4.48 14.17
CA GLN A 173 -14.13 3.74 14.78
C GLN A 173 -15.49 4.04 14.13
N ASN A 174 -15.61 5.19 13.46
CA ASN A 174 -16.88 5.71 12.97
C ASN A 174 -16.94 5.89 11.43
N ALA A 175 -15.86 5.59 10.72
CA ALA A 175 -15.82 5.51 9.26
C ALA A 175 -15.50 4.09 8.80
N ASP A 176 -15.96 3.74 7.60
CA ASP A 176 -15.55 2.49 6.95
C ASP A 176 -14.09 2.61 6.49
N MET A 177 -13.24 1.84 7.15
CA MET A 177 -11.80 1.78 6.88
C MET A 177 -11.43 0.56 6.02
N SER A 178 -12.40 -0.19 5.53
CA SER A 178 -12.16 -1.37 4.70
C SER A 178 -11.63 -1.00 3.31
N SER A 179 -10.85 -1.90 2.75
CA SER A 179 -10.47 -1.86 1.34
C SER A 179 -11.62 -2.39 0.48
N HIS A 180 -11.88 -1.78 -0.67
CA HIS A 180 -12.86 -2.28 -1.64
C HIS A 180 -12.53 -3.71 -2.10
N ILE A 181 -11.25 -4.07 -2.09
CA ILE A 181 -10.77 -5.40 -2.47
C ILE A 181 -9.76 -5.93 -1.47
N THR A 182 -9.87 -7.21 -1.12
CA THR A 182 -8.95 -7.93 -0.23
C THR A 182 -8.58 -9.27 -0.84
N THR A 183 -7.52 -9.88 -0.31
CA THR A 183 -7.07 -11.20 -0.75
C THR A 183 -6.56 -12.04 0.41
N HIS A 184 -6.56 -13.36 0.20
CA HIS A 184 -6.05 -14.35 1.15
C HIS A 184 -5.43 -15.51 0.38
N ALA A 185 -4.18 -15.84 0.65
CA ALA A 185 -3.48 -16.98 0.08
C ALA A 185 -3.24 -18.06 1.15
N LEU A 186 -3.57 -19.32 0.83
CA LEU A 186 -3.40 -20.48 1.69
C LEU A 186 -2.63 -21.56 0.96
N ASP A 187 -1.57 -22.10 1.59
CA ASP A 187 -0.89 -23.30 1.13
C ASP A 187 -1.60 -24.54 1.71
N THR A 188 -2.38 -25.19 0.87
CA THR A 188 -3.18 -26.36 1.25
C THR A 188 -2.36 -27.64 1.34
N SER A 189 -1.12 -27.65 0.82
CA SER A 189 -0.23 -28.81 0.91
C SER A 189 0.29 -29.04 2.33
N ILE A 190 0.43 -27.96 3.09
CA ILE A 190 0.91 -27.96 4.48
C ILE A 190 -0.09 -27.35 5.47
N GLY A 191 -1.22 -26.84 4.96
CA GLY A 191 -2.34 -26.35 5.78
C GLY A 191 -2.06 -25.03 6.51
N ILE A 192 -1.23 -24.14 5.95
CA ILE A 192 -0.88 -22.85 6.57
C ILE A 192 -1.18 -21.68 5.64
N PRO A 193 -1.32 -20.45 6.18
CA PRO A 193 -1.35 -19.23 5.38
C PRO A 193 -0.07 -19.07 4.55
N ALA A 194 -0.22 -18.69 3.28
CA ALA A 194 0.92 -18.34 2.43
C ALA A 194 1.36 -16.90 2.71
N ASN A 195 2.18 -16.71 3.73
CA ASN A 195 2.72 -15.41 4.13
C ASN A 195 3.86 -14.94 3.22
N LYS A 196 4.10 -13.62 3.21
CA LYS A 196 5.17 -12.98 2.42
C LYS A 196 5.08 -13.24 0.91
N MET A 197 3.92 -13.65 0.42
CA MET A 197 3.67 -13.80 -1.01
C MET A 197 3.44 -12.43 -1.65
N LEU A 198 4.22 -12.11 -2.68
CA LEU A 198 4.03 -10.87 -3.44
C LEU A 198 2.78 -10.99 -4.31
N ILE A 199 1.93 -9.96 -4.21
CA ILE A 199 0.67 -9.88 -4.97
C ILE A 199 0.59 -8.53 -5.67
N THR A 200 0.18 -8.53 -6.94
CA THR A 200 -0.05 -7.33 -7.73
C THR A 200 -1.50 -7.30 -8.22
N LEU A 201 -2.20 -6.20 -7.93
CA LEU A 201 -3.49 -5.89 -8.56
C LEU A 201 -3.26 -5.03 -9.79
N LYS A 202 -3.86 -5.41 -10.93
CA LYS A 202 -3.82 -4.65 -12.19
C LYS A 202 -5.22 -4.45 -12.73
N GLY A 203 -5.45 -3.33 -13.40
CA GLY A 203 -6.69 -3.03 -14.14
C GLY A 203 -6.47 -3.07 -15.65
N LEU A 204 -7.46 -3.51 -16.39
CA LEU A 204 -7.44 -3.51 -17.84
C LEU A 204 -7.79 -2.12 -18.37
N LYS A 205 -6.87 -1.52 -19.15
CA LYS A 205 -7.08 -0.23 -19.81
C LYS A 205 -6.41 -0.26 -21.19
N ASN A 206 -7.15 0.07 -22.25
CA ASN A 206 -6.65 0.06 -23.62
C ASN A 206 -6.02 -1.29 -24.04
N ASN A 207 -6.60 -2.42 -23.61
CA ASN A 207 -6.07 -3.78 -23.80
C ASN A 207 -4.72 -4.06 -23.12
N GLU A 208 -4.30 -3.24 -22.16
CA GLU A 208 -3.07 -3.43 -21.39
C GLU A 208 -3.38 -3.55 -19.89
N TRP A 209 -2.59 -4.34 -19.18
CA TRP A 209 -2.70 -4.54 -17.74
C TRP A 209 -1.84 -3.51 -17.00
N ASN A 210 -2.49 -2.51 -16.40
CA ASN A 210 -1.81 -1.45 -15.66
C ASN A 210 -1.84 -1.74 -14.15
N PRO A 211 -0.69 -1.72 -13.46
CA PRO A 211 -0.62 -1.98 -12.03
C PRO A 211 -1.31 -0.87 -11.24
N ILE A 212 -2.04 -1.30 -10.19
CA ILE A 212 -2.77 -0.42 -9.28
C ILE A 212 -2.17 -0.50 -7.88
N SER A 213 -1.85 -1.71 -7.43
CA SER A 213 -1.32 -1.94 -6.09
C SER A 213 -0.37 -3.14 -6.09
N VAL A 214 0.66 -3.07 -5.26
CA VAL A 214 1.62 -4.16 -4.99
C VAL A 214 1.76 -4.31 -3.49
N GLY A 215 1.63 -5.54 -2.99
CA GLY A 215 1.75 -5.82 -1.56
C GLY A 215 2.25 -7.23 -1.29
N LEU A 216 2.54 -7.50 -0.03
CA LEU A 216 2.90 -8.82 0.48
C LEU A 216 1.83 -9.29 1.46
N THR A 217 1.50 -10.57 1.42
CA THR A 217 0.64 -11.16 2.42
C THR A 217 1.30 -11.13 3.80
N ASN A 218 0.49 -10.85 4.83
CA ASN A 218 0.91 -10.89 6.22
C ASN A 218 1.04 -12.33 6.75
N ASP A 219 1.29 -12.50 8.04
CA ASP A 219 1.44 -13.83 8.68
C ASP A 219 0.16 -14.69 8.58
N ASP A 220 -1.01 -14.07 8.39
CA ASP A 220 -2.27 -14.77 8.14
C ASP A 220 -2.52 -15.03 6.64
N GLY A 221 -1.55 -14.76 5.77
CA GLY A 221 -1.69 -14.93 4.32
C GLY A 221 -2.59 -13.88 3.65
N ARG A 222 -2.86 -12.73 4.31
CA ARG A 222 -3.83 -11.72 3.85
C ARG A 222 -3.17 -10.42 3.44
N ILE A 223 -3.81 -9.74 2.47
CA ILE A 223 -3.65 -8.29 2.28
C ILE A 223 -5.05 -7.68 2.47
N SER A 224 -5.22 -6.97 3.58
CA SER A 224 -6.49 -6.32 3.94
C SER A 224 -6.60 -4.89 3.41
N ASP A 225 -5.50 -4.31 2.97
CA ASP A 225 -5.34 -2.93 2.49
C ASP A 225 -4.84 -2.87 1.04
N VAL A 226 -5.33 -3.74 0.17
CA VAL A 226 -4.97 -3.72 -1.27
C VAL A 226 -5.19 -2.33 -1.85
N LEU A 227 -6.33 -1.70 -1.51
CA LEU A 227 -6.63 -0.30 -1.80
C LEU A 227 -6.80 0.49 -0.49
N PRO A 228 -6.51 1.80 -0.51
CA PRO A 228 -6.79 2.64 0.65
C PRO A 228 -8.29 2.81 0.88
N PRO A 229 -8.72 3.08 2.13
CA PRO A 229 -10.12 3.40 2.44
C PRO A 229 -10.67 4.52 1.57
N GLY A 230 -11.92 4.39 1.15
CA GLY A 230 -12.59 5.34 0.27
C GLY A 230 -12.24 5.22 -1.21
N LYS A 231 -11.22 4.44 -1.60
CA LYS A 231 -10.92 4.15 -3.00
C LYS A 231 -11.75 2.96 -3.50
N LEU A 232 -12.63 3.23 -4.43
CA LEU A 232 -13.40 2.21 -5.15
C LEU A 232 -12.76 1.93 -6.52
N LEU A 233 -12.89 0.69 -6.98
CA LEU A 233 -12.59 0.30 -8.35
C LEU A 233 -13.81 0.59 -9.23
N GLU A 234 -13.58 1.16 -10.39
CA GLU A 234 -14.63 1.34 -11.39
C GLU A 234 -15.07 -0.02 -11.98
N PRO A 235 -16.31 -0.13 -12.46
CA PRO A 235 -16.75 -1.32 -13.18
C PRO A 235 -15.82 -1.64 -14.36
N ASN A 236 -15.08 -2.74 -14.25
CA ASN A 236 -14.06 -3.15 -15.26
C ASN A 236 -13.59 -4.57 -14.97
N THR A 237 -12.70 -5.08 -15.83
CA THR A 237 -11.95 -6.31 -15.61
C THR A 237 -10.61 -6.02 -14.95
N TYR A 238 -10.29 -6.80 -13.93
CA TYR A 238 -9.07 -6.72 -13.15
C TYR A 238 -8.36 -8.07 -13.11
N THR A 239 -7.08 -8.05 -12.81
CA THR A 239 -6.32 -9.27 -12.51
C THR A 239 -5.55 -9.11 -11.22
N MET A 240 -5.57 -10.16 -10.42
CA MET A 240 -4.73 -10.30 -9.23
C MET A 240 -3.69 -11.38 -9.49
N THR A 241 -2.42 -10.99 -9.50
CA THR A 241 -1.29 -11.88 -9.80
C THR A 241 -0.54 -12.19 -8.51
N PHE A 242 -0.38 -13.47 -8.23
CA PHE A 242 0.29 -14.03 -7.05
C PHE A 242 1.63 -14.63 -7.49
N ASN A 243 2.75 -14.17 -6.92
CA ASN A 243 4.07 -14.72 -7.18
C ASN A 243 4.27 -16.00 -6.33
N THR A 244 3.90 -17.11 -6.87
CA THR A 244 3.98 -18.42 -6.21
C THR A 244 5.38 -19.02 -6.24
N ASN A 245 6.22 -18.66 -7.23
CA ASN A 245 7.59 -19.16 -7.33
C ASN A 245 8.42 -18.74 -6.12
N ASP A 246 8.47 -17.44 -5.84
CA ASP A 246 9.26 -16.90 -4.73
C ASP A 246 8.79 -17.45 -3.38
N TYR A 247 7.47 -17.66 -3.25
CA TYR A 247 6.89 -18.30 -2.06
C TYR A 247 7.44 -19.72 -1.89
N TYR A 248 7.35 -20.58 -2.91
CA TYR A 248 7.83 -21.96 -2.83
C TYR A 248 9.35 -22.04 -2.67
N GLU A 249 10.11 -21.20 -3.38
CA GLU A 249 11.57 -21.16 -3.23
C GLU A 249 11.99 -20.80 -1.80
N SER A 250 11.28 -19.84 -1.17
CA SER A 250 11.56 -19.46 0.22
C SER A 250 11.30 -20.59 1.23
N HIS A 251 10.46 -21.58 0.83
CA HIS A 251 10.17 -22.80 1.62
C HIS A 251 10.97 -24.01 1.17
N GLY A 252 11.97 -23.83 0.29
CA GLY A 252 12.81 -24.92 -0.23
C GLY A 252 12.04 -25.89 -1.13
N GLN A 253 10.92 -25.47 -1.70
CA GLN A 253 10.05 -26.26 -2.58
C GLN A 253 10.10 -25.73 -4.01
N LYS A 254 9.62 -26.53 -4.94
CA LYS A 254 9.40 -26.13 -6.35
C LYS A 254 7.92 -26.23 -6.65
N GLY A 255 7.35 -25.14 -7.16
CA GLY A 255 6.02 -25.13 -7.72
C GLY A 255 6.02 -25.33 -9.23
N PHE A 256 4.92 -25.82 -9.80
CA PHE A 256 4.74 -25.92 -11.24
C PHE A 256 4.35 -24.59 -11.86
N TYR A 257 3.53 -23.80 -11.16
CA TYR A 257 3.09 -22.48 -11.60
C TYR A 257 4.00 -21.41 -10.98
N PRO A 258 4.80 -20.65 -11.77
CA PRO A 258 5.67 -19.61 -11.24
C PRO A 258 4.89 -18.40 -10.74
N GLU A 259 3.72 -18.16 -11.32
CA GLU A 259 2.72 -17.17 -10.89
C GLU A 259 1.32 -17.69 -11.16
N VAL A 260 0.34 -17.17 -10.41
CA VAL A 260 -1.08 -17.41 -10.65
C VAL A 260 -1.76 -16.06 -10.85
N SER A 261 -2.37 -15.85 -12.01
CA SER A 261 -3.12 -14.66 -12.35
C SER A 261 -4.62 -14.96 -12.40
N ILE A 262 -5.40 -14.33 -11.52
CA ILE A 262 -6.85 -14.49 -11.44
C ILE A 262 -7.50 -13.26 -12.03
N GLN A 263 -8.21 -13.42 -13.15
CA GLN A 263 -9.04 -12.36 -13.72
C GLN A 263 -10.43 -12.38 -13.10
N PHE A 264 -10.96 -11.22 -12.80
CA PHE A 264 -12.30 -11.03 -12.23
C PHE A 264 -12.91 -9.72 -12.69
N THR A 265 -14.23 -9.61 -12.61
CA THR A 265 -14.97 -8.41 -13.01
C THR A 265 -15.53 -7.73 -11.77
N VAL A 266 -15.29 -6.44 -11.66
CA VAL A 266 -15.97 -5.54 -10.70
C VAL A 266 -17.16 -4.92 -11.43
N THR A 267 -18.34 -4.99 -10.82
CA THR A 267 -19.60 -4.47 -11.40
C THR A 267 -20.28 -3.42 -10.54
N ASP A 268 -19.92 -3.36 -9.26
CA ASP A 268 -20.55 -2.49 -8.26
C ASP A 268 -19.57 -2.14 -7.13
N ASN A 269 -20.05 -1.40 -6.14
CA ASN A 269 -19.27 -0.91 -5.01
C ASN A 269 -19.28 -1.88 -3.80
N THR A 270 -19.74 -3.13 -3.95
CA THR A 270 -19.64 -4.12 -2.88
C THR A 270 -18.20 -4.56 -2.67
N HIS A 271 -17.90 -5.06 -1.48
CA HIS A 271 -16.57 -5.60 -1.18
C HIS A 271 -16.27 -6.84 -2.03
N TYR A 272 -15.06 -6.91 -2.58
CA TYR A 272 -14.56 -8.05 -3.34
C TYR A 272 -13.44 -8.76 -2.56
N HIS A 273 -13.57 -10.07 -2.41
CA HIS A 273 -12.53 -10.91 -1.81
C HIS A 273 -12.06 -11.95 -2.81
N ILE A 274 -10.75 -11.94 -3.13
CA ILE A 274 -10.13 -12.82 -4.13
C ILE A 274 -9.17 -13.77 -3.41
N PRO A 275 -9.62 -14.93 -2.92
CA PRO A 275 -8.74 -15.90 -2.25
C PRO A 275 -8.02 -16.79 -3.26
N LEU A 276 -6.85 -17.29 -2.86
CA LEU A 276 -6.08 -18.29 -3.59
C LEU A 276 -5.69 -19.45 -2.68
N LEU A 277 -6.09 -20.66 -3.05
CA LEU A 277 -5.66 -21.90 -2.43
C LEU A 277 -4.60 -22.52 -3.32
N ILE A 278 -3.38 -22.72 -2.82
CA ILE A 278 -2.26 -23.24 -3.59
C ILE A 278 -1.79 -24.58 -3.06
N ASN A 279 -1.22 -25.37 -3.95
CA ASN A 279 -0.30 -26.47 -3.68
C ASN A 279 0.77 -26.49 -4.80
N PRO A 280 1.88 -27.21 -4.67
CA PRO A 280 2.98 -27.14 -5.64
C PRO A 280 2.60 -27.42 -7.11
N TYR A 281 1.49 -28.13 -7.37
CA TYR A 281 1.08 -28.56 -8.71
C TYR A 281 -0.32 -28.10 -9.12
N GLY A 282 -0.99 -27.28 -8.30
CA GLY A 282 -2.34 -26.82 -8.57
C GLY A 282 -2.76 -25.65 -7.73
N TYR A 283 -3.89 -25.05 -8.09
CA TYR A 283 -4.51 -23.98 -7.30
C TYR A 283 -6.02 -23.98 -7.50
N SER A 284 -6.71 -23.33 -6.58
CA SER A 284 -8.13 -23.05 -6.66
C SER A 284 -8.42 -21.63 -6.17
N THR A 285 -9.47 -21.05 -6.73
CA THR A 285 -9.96 -19.73 -6.34
C THR A 285 -11.49 -19.71 -6.38
N TYR A 286 -12.09 -18.75 -5.68
CA TYR A 286 -13.54 -18.55 -5.68
C TYR A 286 -13.86 -17.09 -5.39
N LYS A 287 -15.09 -16.66 -5.63
CA LYS A 287 -15.56 -15.36 -5.16
C LYS A 287 -15.82 -15.49 -3.65
N GLY A 288 -14.93 -14.89 -2.85
CA GLY A 288 -15.12 -14.79 -1.40
C GLY A 288 -16.23 -13.80 -1.05
N SER A 289 -16.69 -13.85 0.19
CA SER A 289 -17.68 -12.92 0.76
C SER A 289 -17.01 -11.76 1.50
#